data_27f744665b827edd304e1a9a1a416f79
#
_entry.id   27f744665b827edd304e1a9a1a416f79
#
_cell.length_a   1.000
_cell.length_b   1.000
_cell.length_c   1.000
_cell.angle_alpha   90.00
_cell.angle_beta   90.00
_cell.angle_gamma   90.00
#
_symmetry.space_group_name_H-M   'P 1'
#
loop_
_entity.id
_entity.type
_entity.pdbx_description
1 polymer ?
#
loop_
_entity_poly.entity_id
_entity_poly.type
_entity_poly.pdbx_seq_one_letter_code
_entity_poly.pdbx_strand_id
1 'polypeptide(L)'
;MQDKKTTVSHVSDEAQTIDLYSTFTDVARHWLSLILLTAAAVLVSYVVLMFVHPLDYATSATMVVTNVDEERNASGTSGTEVYENLNYAADSASRLKNILSSRELKSTVAKELGLREFVGNATAATLGNSNLLEITVRADSPYISYRETESILRNYTRFSGDLVGGVDLTVLEKPNVPEQPEHPLQNVKYAIIIGIGVFIAVCAVLSLLSLMRDTVRTSKEVESKVDTKLLATIIHEKKHRRGRKRIGGEKASILITDPVTSFQYAEGMRKLATRLLNEMAEQNYKTLLVSSTTENEGKSTVAVNIALAMSQIDKKVLLIDMDFRKPAIYKILNMQQGKYKDLSSFMEQHGKEGREDILGHQSELITKVPGTELSVVFNRKAIPQAMEKYVDAIKCLIEGFREEADYIVIDTAPISLVSDAEELATLVDTSVIVVRQHMVEARDINDTIDALGGRERILGCVFNNARKDNIGLSSSGYGYGYGYGYGGQYAE
;
A
#
# COMPACT_ATOMS: atom_id res chain seq x y z
N MET A 1 -48.88 42.24 -9.40
CA MET A 1 -47.70 41.96 -10.23
C MET A 1 -46.50 42.07 -9.32
N GLN A 2 -46.05 40.97 -8.76
CA GLN A 2 -44.84 40.90 -7.95
C GLN A 2 -43.96 39.78 -8.54
N ASP A 3 -42.80 40.23 -9.01
CA ASP A 3 -41.78 39.38 -9.63
C ASP A 3 -41.19 38.39 -8.62
N LYS A 4 -41.38 37.11 -8.86
CA LYS A 4 -40.61 36.02 -8.23
C LYS A 4 -39.23 35.99 -8.87
N LYS A 5 -38.22 36.52 -8.19
CA LYS A 5 -36.80 36.25 -8.48
C LYS A 5 -36.51 34.82 -8.10
N THR A 6 -36.34 33.98 -9.10
CA THR A 6 -35.81 32.64 -9.02
C THR A 6 -34.31 32.72 -8.71
N THR A 7 -33.93 32.43 -7.49
CA THR A 7 -32.52 32.26 -7.10
C THR A 7 -32.03 30.95 -7.71
N VAL A 8 -31.31 31.03 -8.81
CA VAL A 8 -30.53 29.91 -9.35
C VAL A 8 -29.35 29.69 -8.41
N SER A 9 -29.38 28.59 -7.64
CA SER A 9 -28.24 28.14 -6.89
C SER A 9 -27.15 27.68 -7.88
N HIS A 10 -26.06 28.45 -7.97
CA HIS A 10 -24.82 27.99 -8.56
C HIS A 10 -24.31 26.79 -7.72
N VAL A 11 -24.59 25.61 -8.18
CA VAL A 11 -23.80 24.44 -7.83
C VAL A 11 -22.45 24.67 -8.52
N SER A 12 -21.50 25.16 -7.78
CA SER A 12 -20.09 25.16 -8.21
C SER A 12 -19.66 23.70 -8.33
N ASP A 13 -19.46 23.22 -9.56
CA ASP A 13 -18.65 22.06 -9.88
C ASP A 13 -17.21 22.33 -9.38
N GLU A 14 -16.96 22.18 -8.09
CA GLU A 14 -15.60 22.03 -7.59
C GLU A 14 -15.11 20.67 -8.08
N ALA A 15 -14.30 20.71 -9.14
CA ALA A 15 -13.58 19.55 -9.64
C ALA A 15 -12.95 18.82 -8.44
N GLN A 16 -13.36 17.57 -8.22
CA GLN A 16 -12.76 16.69 -7.21
C GLN A 16 -11.27 16.62 -7.51
N THR A 17 -10.48 17.34 -6.75
CA THR A 17 -9.02 17.26 -6.86
C THR A 17 -8.62 15.85 -6.43
N ILE A 18 -8.24 15.02 -7.41
CA ILE A 18 -7.75 13.66 -7.16
C ILE A 18 -6.48 13.77 -6.31
N ASP A 19 -6.56 13.36 -5.06
CA ASP A 19 -5.39 13.31 -4.17
C ASP A 19 -4.51 12.11 -4.55
N LEU A 20 -3.59 12.35 -5.49
CA LEU A 20 -2.63 11.36 -5.98
C LEU A 20 -1.71 10.85 -4.87
N TYR A 21 -1.45 11.67 -3.84
CA TYR A 21 -0.61 11.28 -2.73
C TYR A 21 -1.28 10.23 -1.83
N SER A 22 -2.58 10.38 -1.57
CA SER A 22 -3.34 9.39 -0.80
C SER A 22 -3.42 8.05 -1.52
N THR A 23 -3.68 8.08 -2.82
CA THR A 23 -3.71 6.89 -3.68
C THR A 23 -2.36 6.17 -3.67
N PHE A 24 -1.25 6.92 -3.77
CA PHE A 24 0.10 6.36 -3.67
C PHE A 24 0.36 5.70 -2.31
N THR A 25 -0.06 6.32 -1.20
CA THR A 25 0.14 5.76 0.14
C THR A 25 -0.69 4.50 0.39
N ASP A 26 -1.87 4.40 -0.21
CA ASP A 26 -2.72 3.21 -0.14
C ASP A 26 -2.09 2.04 -0.93
N VAL A 27 -1.58 2.30 -2.13
CA VAL A 27 -0.82 1.32 -2.91
C VAL A 27 0.45 0.90 -2.16
N ALA A 28 1.20 1.86 -1.63
CA ALA A 28 2.42 1.59 -0.86
C ALA A 28 2.17 0.79 0.42
N ARG A 29 0.97 0.86 1.00
CA ARG A 29 0.60 0.03 2.17
C ARG A 29 0.58 -1.46 1.84
N HIS A 30 0.32 -1.81 0.58
CA HIS A 30 0.26 -3.19 0.07
C HIS A 30 1.54 -3.65 -0.63
N TRP A 31 2.68 -2.97 -0.40
CA TRP A 31 3.95 -3.22 -1.10
C TRP A 31 4.43 -4.68 -1.04
N LEU A 32 4.26 -5.36 0.11
CA LEU A 32 4.63 -6.77 0.26
C LEU A 32 3.79 -7.69 -0.62
N SER A 33 2.47 -7.47 -0.66
CA SER A 33 1.57 -8.26 -1.52
C SER A 33 1.82 -7.99 -3.01
N LEU A 34 2.16 -6.75 -3.37
CA LEU A 34 2.57 -6.38 -4.73
C LEU A 34 3.84 -7.14 -5.16
N ILE A 35 4.89 -7.13 -4.34
CA ILE A 35 6.14 -7.84 -4.64
C ILE A 35 5.90 -9.35 -4.74
N LEU A 36 5.16 -9.95 -3.81
CA LEU A 36 4.88 -11.38 -3.83
C LEU A 36 4.08 -11.79 -5.08
N LEU A 37 3.07 -11.02 -5.43
CA LEU A 37 2.23 -11.32 -6.59
C LEU A 37 3.01 -11.17 -7.91
N THR A 38 3.82 -10.11 -8.04
CA THR A 38 4.66 -9.92 -9.24
C THR A 38 5.75 -10.97 -9.35
N ALA A 39 6.40 -11.34 -8.25
CA ALA A 39 7.40 -12.42 -8.23
C ALA A 39 6.77 -13.77 -8.64
N ALA A 40 5.59 -14.08 -8.13
CA ALA A 40 4.84 -15.27 -8.52
C ALA A 40 4.48 -15.25 -10.02
N ALA A 41 4.04 -14.09 -10.54
CA ALA A 41 3.71 -13.93 -11.96
C ALA A 41 4.94 -14.12 -12.87
N VAL A 42 6.11 -13.60 -12.49
CA VAL A 42 7.38 -13.80 -13.20
C VAL A 42 7.76 -15.28 -13.21
N LEU A 43 7.67 -15.95 -12.07
CA LEU A 43 8.01 -17.36 -11.95
C LEU A 43 7.08 -18.25 -12.78
N VAL A 44 5.77 -18.03 -12.69
CA VAL A 44 4.77 -18.78 -13.46
C VAL A 44 4.97 -18.54 -14.96
N SER A 45 5.15 -17.28 -15.38
CA SER A 45 5.36 -16.96 -16.80
C SER A 45 6.66 -17.57 -17.33
N TYR A 46 7.72 -17.59 -16.54
CA TYR A 46 8.99 -18.25 -16.91
C TYR A 46 8.80 -19.76 -17.13
N VAL A 47 8.11 -20.43 -16.20
CA VAL A 47 7.81 -21.87 -16.34
C VAL A 47 6.94 -22.13 -17.58
N VAL A 48 5.91 -21.34 -17.82
CA VAL A 48 5.07 -21.47 -19.02
C VAL A 48 5.89 -21.25 -20.29
N LEU A 49 6.76 -20.24 -20.30
CA LEU A 49 7.62 -19.95 -21.45
C LEU A 49 8.61 -21.10 -21.75
N MET A 50 9.09 -21.82 -20.75
CA MET A 50 9.94 -23.00 -20.96
C MET A 50 9.21 -24.12 -21.74
N PHE A 51 7.87 -24.22 -21.60
CA PHE A 51 7.08 -25.20 -22.34
C PHE A 51 6.61 -24.69 -23.71
N VAL A 52 6.32 -23.40 -23.83
CA VAL A 52 5.79 -22.79 -25.07
C VAL A 52 6.92 -22.40 -26.03
N HIS A 53 8.04 -21.94 -25.51
CA HIS A 53 9.22 -21.54 -26.26
C HIS A 53 10.44 -22.29 -25.70
N PRO A 54 10.66 -23.57 -26.10
CA PRO A 54 11.85 -24.29 -25.73
C PRO A 54 13.10 -23.56 -26.22
N LEU A 55 14.20 -23.73 -25.53
CA LEU A 55 15.47 -23.07 -25.89
C LEU A 55 16.02 -23.71 -27.16
N ASP A 56 16.32 -22.89 -28.16
CA ASP A 56 16.90 -23.34 -29.42
C ASP A 56 18.43 -23.42 -29.33
N TYR A 57 18.99 -24.54 -29.80
CA TYR A 57 20.40 -24.75 -29.96
C TYR A 57 20.75 -24.68 -31.45
N ALA A 58 21.66 -23.78 -31.82
CA ALA A 58 22.08 -23.59 -33.18
C ALA A 58 23.44 -24.27 -33.41
N THR A 59 23.51 -25.12 -34.43
CA THR A 59 24.77 -25.69 -34.94
C THR A 59 25.03 -25.14 -36.34
N SER A 60 26.19 -24.54 -36.54
CA SER A 60 26.60 -24.01 -37.84
C SER A 60 27.71 -24.87 -38.46
N ALA A 61 27.75 -24.86 -39.75
CA ALA A 61 28.84 -25.38 -40.57
C ALA A 61 29.11 -24.42 -41.73
N THR A 62 30.38 -24.10 -41.94
CA THR A 62 30.81 -23.17 -43.00
C THR A 62 31.43 -23.93 -44.18
N MET A 63 30.98 -23.58 -45.39
CA MET A 63 31.49 -24.13 -46.61
C MET A 63 32.05 -23.01 -47.49
N VAL A 64 33.07 -23.32 -48.29
CA VAL A 64 33.59 -22.44 -49.32
C VAL A 64 32.98 -22.80 -50.67
N VAL A 65 32.52 -21.79 -51.37
CA VAL A 65 31.98 -21.93 -52.74
C VAL A 65 33.08 -21.63 -53.71
N THR A 66 33.48 -22.63 -54.52
CA THR A 66 34.48 -22.50 -55.58
C THR A 66 33.90 -22.86 -56.93
N ASN A 67 34.24 -22.14 -57.97
CA ASN A 67 33.79 -22.42 -59.36
C ASN A 67 34.70 -23.48 -59.97
N VAL A 68 34.12 -24.59 -60.45
CA VAL A 68 34.88 -25.70 -61.05
C VAL A 68 35.60 -25.33 -62.35
N ASP A 69 35.12 -24.29 -63.06
CA ASP A 69 35.75 -23.85 -64.33
C ASP A 69 37.06 -23.05 -64.10
N GLU A 70 37.33 -22.54 -62.90
CA GLU A 70 38.56 -21.84 -62.55
C GLU A 70 39.77 -22.75 -62.32
N GLU A 71 39.59 -23.99 -61.85
CA GLU A 71 40.74 -24.91 -61.70
C GLU A 71 41.34 -25.33 -63.06
N ARG A 72 40.64 -25.12 -64.19
CA ARG A 72 41.14 -25.44 -65.51
C ARG A 72 41.87 -24.28 -66.18
N ASN A 73 41.70 -23.04 -65.72
CA ASN A 73 42.25 -21.83 -66.35
C ASN A 73 43.09 -20.95 -65.41
N ALA A 74 43.89 -21.52 -64.54
CA ALA A 74 44.75 -20.76 -63.62
C ALA A 74 45.90 -20.01 -64.35
N SER A 75 45.56 -18.94 -65.07
CA SER A 75 46.49 -17.93 -65.51
C SER A 75 45.77 -16.63 -65.83
N GLY A 76 45.65 -15.75 -64.85
CA GLY A 76 45.27 -14.38 -65.08
C GLY A 76 44.30 -13.82 -64.00
N THR A 77 44.84 -13.23 -62.95
CA THR A 77 44.08 -12.56 -61.87
C THR A 77 43.46 -11.27 -62.41
N SER A 78 42.16 -11.21 -62.58
CA SER A 78 41.43 -9.97 -62.83
C SER A 78 40.34 -9.75 -61.79
N GLY A 79 40.17 -8.48 -61.33
CA GLY A 79 39.19 -8.12 -60.30
C GLY A 79 37.71 -8.45 -60.60
N THR A 80 37.41 -8.91 -61.82
CA THR A 80 36.12 -9.38 -62.27
C THR A 80 35.75 -10.74 -61.60
N GLU A 81 36.75 -11.60 -61.37
CA GLU A 81 36.60 -12.94 -60.80
C GLU A 81 36.06 -12.92 -59.36
N VAL A 82 36.45 -11.90 -58.58
CA VAL A 82 35.96 -11.75 -57.20
C VAL A 82 34.46 -11.47 -57.15
N TYR A 83 33.93 -10.65 -58.07
CA TYR A 83 32.49 -10.33 -58.11
C TYR A 83 31.65 -11.51 -58.67
N GLU A 84 32.20 -12.32 -59.54
CA GLU A 84 31.52 -13.52 -60.05
C GLU A 84 31.39 -14.55 -58.95
N ASN A 85 32.42 -14.81 -58.17
CA ASN A 85 32.40 -15.74 -57.02
C ASN A 85 31.41 -15.31 -55.93
N LEU A 86 31.26 -14.01 -55.69
CA LEU A 86 30.25 -13.49 -54.73
C LEU A 86 28.82 -13.72 -55.25
N ASN A 87 28.54 -13.53 -56.51
CA ASN A 87 27.24 -13.79 -57.09
C ASN A 87 26.90 -15.29 -57.07
N TYR A 88 27.89 -16.15 -57.37
CA TYR A 88 27.74 -17.61 -57.28
C TYR A 88 27.46 -18.07 -55.83
N ALA A 89 28.10 -17.46 -54.84
CA ALA A 89 27.85 -17.77 -53.42
C ALA A 89 26.40 -17.42 -53.00
N ALA A 90 25.92 -16.24 -53.41
CA ALA A 90 24.54 -15.80 -53.09
C ALA A 90 23.46 -16.69 -53.81
N ASP A 91 23.72 -17.05 -55.05
CA ASP A 91 22.82 -17.94 -55.81
C ASP A 91 22.85 -19.36 -55.23
N SER A 92 24.04 -19.87 -54.89
CA SER A 92 24.19 -21.17 -54.21
C SER A 92 23.51 -21.22 -52.86
N ALA A 93 23.57 -20.13 -52.07
CA ALA A 93 22.86 -20.02 -50.78
C ALA A 93 21.34 -20.10 -50.99
N SER A 94 20.81 -19.42 -52.03
CA SER A 94 19.39 -19.45 -52.35
C SER A 94 18.93 -20.84 -52.80
N ARG A 95 19.71 -21.49 -53.65
CA ARG A 95 19.42 -22.86 -54.09
C ARG A 95 19.53 -23.87 -52.95
N LEU A 96 20.54 -23.77 -52.11
CA LEU A 96 20.71 -24.64 -50.97
C LEU A 96 19.60 -24.45 -49.94
N LYS A 97 19.11 -23.24 -49.71
CA LYS A 97 17.94 -22.97 -48.86
C LYS A 97 16.70 -23.75 -49.36
N ASN A 98 16.51 -23.81 -50.68
CA ASN A 98 15.41 -24.59 -51.24
C ASN A 98 15.62 -26.11 -51.06
N ILE A 99 16.83 -26.59 -51.21
CA ILE A 99 17.21 -28.01 -50.96
C ILE A 99 16.97 -28.35 -49.46
N LEU A 100 17.44 -27.50 -48.54
CA LEU A 100 17.24 -27.67 -47.08
C LEU A 100 15.77 -27.72 -46.69
N SER A 101 14.92 -27.00 -47.46
CA SER A 101 13.48 -26.98 -47.24
C SER A 101 12.75 -28.19 -47.88
N SER A 102 13.44 -29.00 -48.72
CA SER A 102 12.82 -30.09 -49.43
C SER A 102 12.41 -31.24 -48.51
N ARG A 103 11.26 -31.86 -48.78
CA ARG A 103 10.77 -33.03 -48.03
C ARG A 103 11.69 -34.22 -48.15
N GLU A 104 12.34 -34.36 -49.29
CA GLU A 104 13.21 -35.49 -49.59
C GLU A 104 14.46 -35.48 -48.72
N LEU A 105 15.15 -34.34 -48.62
CA LEU A 105 16.31 -34.21 -47.72
C LEU A 105 15.89 -34.40 -46.27
N LYS A 106 14.85 -33.72 -45.82
CA LYS A 106 14.34 -33.84 -44.45
C LYS A 106 13.97 -35.27 -44.10
N SER A 107 13.30 -36.00 -45.01
CA SER A 107 12.94 -37.41 -44.77
C SER A 107 14.15 -38.33 -44.78
N THR A 108 15.18 -38.03 -45.56
CA THR A 108 16.41 -38.80 -45.62
C THR A 108 17.23 -38.63 -44.34
N VAL A 109 17.40 -37.41 -43.90
CA VAL A 109 18.07 -37.09 -42.62
C VAL A 109 17.32 -37.70 -41.44
N ALA A 110 16.02 -37.58 -41.36
CA ALA A 110 15.23 -38.20 -40.30
C ALA A 110 15.35 -39.69 -40.26
N LYS A 111 15.32 -40.38 -41.43
CA LYS A 111 15.52 -41.85 -41.49
C LYS A 111 16.93 -42.26 -41.07
N GLU A 112 17.97 -41.55 -41.51
CA GLU A 112 19.36 -41.83 -41.14
C GLU A 112 19.55 -41.71 -39.63
N LEU A 113 18.90 -40.73 -38.98
CA LEU A 113 18.97 -40.48 -37.56
C LEU A 113 18.00 -41.34 -36.71
N GLY A 114 17.12 -42.12 -37.34
CA GLY A 114 16.10 -42.92 -36.67
C GLY A 114 14.99 -42.07 -36.02
N LEU A 115 14.80 -40.83 -36.53
CA LEU A 115 13.75 -39.91 -36.09
C LEU A 115 12.47 -40.12 -36.89
N ARG A 116 11.30 -39.84 -36.32
CA ARG A 116 10.03 -39.91 -37.03
C ARG A 116 9.92 -38.84 -38.12
N GLU A 117 10.48 -37.64 -37.84
CA GLU A 117 10.51 -36.50 -38.76
C GLU A 117 11.75 -35.63 -38.46
N PHE A 118 12.07 -34.72 -39.38
CA PHE A 118 13.12 -33.73 -39.20
C PHE A 118 12.64 -32.69 -38.18
N VAL A 119 13.35 -32.54 -37.06
CA VAL A 119 12.93 -31.73 -35.92
C VAL A 119 13.38 -30.28 -36.06
N GLY A 120 14.60 -30.06 -36.57
CA GLY A 120 15.22 -28.74 -36.62
C GLY A 120 14.71 -27.85 -37.74
N ASN A 121 15.12 -26.59 -37.68
CA ASN A 121 14.96 -25.62 -38.76
C ASN A 121 16.33 -25.34 -39.39
N ALA A 122 16.51 -25.82 -40.61
CA ALA A 122 17.75 -25.64 -41.36
C ALA A 122 17.65 -24.40 -42.27
N THR A 123 18.68 -23.55 -42.20
CA THR A 123 18.82 -22.33 -43.01
C THR A 123 20.19 -22.28 -43.64
N ALA A 124 20.30 -21.65 -44.81
CA ALA A 124 21.59 -21.34 -45.44
C ALA A 124 21.67 -19.83 -45.74
N ALA A 125 22.83 -19.25 -45.50
CA ALA A 125 23.11 -17.83 -45.75
C ALA A 125 24.58 -17.66 -46.18
N THR A 126 24.87 -16.61 -46.93
CA THR A 126 26.25 -16.16 -47.18
C THR A 126 26.80 -15.37 -45.99
N LEU A 127 28.03 -15.61 -45.61
CA LEU A 127 28.74 -14.84 -44.57
C LEU A 127 29.21 -13.51 -45.15
N GLY A 128 28.43 -12.45 -44.96
CA GLY A 128 28.72 -11.11 -45.46
C GLY A 128 28.89 -11.09 -47.01
N ASN A 129 29.86 -10.32 -47.49
CA ASN A 129 30.22 -10.26 -48.91
C ASN A 129 31.39 -11.21 -49.23
N SER A 130 31.24 -12.47 -48.92
CA SER A 130 32.26 -13.49 -49.15
C SER A 130 31.72 -14.69 -49.91
N ASN A 131 32.61 -15.53 -50.40
CA ASN A 131 32.25 -16.83 -51.00
C ASN A 131 32.04 -17.93 -49.96
N LEU A 132 31.81 -17.55 -48.69
CA LEU A 132 31.51 -18.47 -47.60
C LEU A 132 30.00 -18.66 -47.46
N LEU A 133 29.60 -19.91 -47.33
CA LEU A 133 28.24 -20.31 -47.13
C LEU A 133 28.12 -20.95 -45.75
N GLU A 134 27.24 -20.42 -44.92
CA GLU A 134 26.92 -20.98 -43.60
C GLU A 134 25.61 -21.73 -43.64
N ILE A 135 25.60 -22.99 -43.21
CA ILE A 135 24.40 -23.76 -42.93
C ILE A 135 24.20 -23.75 -41.43
N THR A 136 23.04 -23.30 -40.95
CA THR A 136 22.68 -23.31 -39.55
C THR A 136 21.42 -24.16 -39.35
N VAL A 137 21.50 -25.09 -38.42
CA VAL A 137 20.35 -25.90 -37.99
C VAL A 137 20.02 -25.57 -36.54
N ARG A 138 18.78 -25.15 -36.26
CA ARG A 138 18.24 -24.88 -34.94
C ARG A 138 17.32 -26.01 -34.54
N ALA A 139 17.54 -26.56 -33.34
CA ALA A 139 16.68 -27.58 -32.74
C ALA A 139 16.61 -27.44 -31.21
N ASP A 140 15.61 -28.06 -30.60
CA ASP A 140 15.36 -28.03 -29.16
C ASP A 140 16.45 -28.75 -28.34
N SER A 141 17.34 -29.49 -29.01
CA SER A 141 18.42 -30.24 -28.36
C SER A 141 19.76 -29.99 -29.06
N PRO A 142 20.85 -29.77 -28.27
CA PRO A 142 22.18 -29.55 -28.81
C PRO A 142 22.67 -30.73 -29.62
N TYR A 143 22.31 -31.95 -29.20
CA TYR A 143 22.72 -33.18 -29.91
C TYR A 143 21.94 -33.38 -31.21
N ILE A 144 20.64 -33.03 -31.23
CA ILE A 144 19.81 -33.13 -32.46
C ILE A 144 20.29 -32.10 -33.46
N SER A 145 20.50 -30.84 -33.10
CA SER A 145 20.98 -29.81 -34.00
C SER A 145 22.30 -30.19 -34.66
N TYR A 146 23.24 -30.74 -33.86
CA TYR A 146 24.53 -31.26 -34.35
C TYR A 146 24.35 -32.41 -35.33
N ARG A 147 23.59 -33.46 -34.96
CA ARG A 147 23.38 -34.67 -35.78
C ARG A 147 22.66 -34.38 -37.09
N GLU A 148 21.67 -33.50 -37.06
CA GLU A 148 20.96 -33.05 -38.27
C GLU A 148 21.90 -32.27 -39.17
N THR A 149 22.74 -31.35 -38.65
CA THR A 149 23.73 -30.62 -39.42
C THR A 149 24.76 -31.56 -40.05
N GLU A 150 25.29 -32.51 -39.29
CA GLU A 150 26.22 -33.51 -39.80
C GLU A 150 25.61 -34.41 -40.91
N SER A 151 24.35 -34.84 -40.73
CA SER A 151 23.67 -35.65 -41.71
C SER A 151 23.34 -34.84 -43.00
N ILE A 152 22.97 -33.54 -42.83
CA ILE A 152 22.81 -32.63 -43.99
C ILE A 152 24.12 -32.53 -44.79
N LEU A 153 25.25 -32.33 -44.12
CA LEU A 153 26.56 -32.23 -44.78
C LEU A 153 27.00 -33.51 -45.48
N ARG A 154 26.54 -34.67 -45.02
CA ARG A 154 26.81 -35.97 -45.70
C ARG A 154 25.91 -36.18 -46.94
N ASN A 155 24.69 -35.67 -46.91
CA ASN A 155 23.70 -35.97 -47.89
C ASN A 155 23.49 -34.84 -48.93
N TYR A 156 23.95 -33.59 -48.69
CA TYR A 156 23.68 -32.45 -49.58
C TYR A 156 24.16 -32.69 -50.99
N THR A 157 25.32 -33.30 -51.18
CA THR A 157 25.90 -33.60 -52.51
C THR A 157 25.00 -34.53 -53.35
N ARG A 158 24.23 -35.42 -52.69
CA ARG A 158 23.28 -36.32 -53.36
C ARG A 158 22.08 -35.58 -53.94
N PHE A 159 21.69 -34.45 -53.34
CA PHE A 159 20.54 -33.66 -53.76
C PHE A 159 20.96 -32.40 -54.54
N SER A 160 22.22 -32.04 -54.53
CA SER A 160 22.76 -30.85 -55.19
C SER A 160 23.34 -31.10 -56.56
N GLY A 161 23.59 -32.38 -56.94
CA GLY A 161 24.34 -32.74 -58.14
C GLY A 161 23.85 -32.17 -59.48
N ASP A 162 22.55 -31.92 -59.63
CA ASP A 162 21.98 -31.30 -60.84
C ASP A 162 21.57 -29.83 -60.65
N LEU A 163 21.49 -29.35 -59.42
CA LEU A 163 20.96 -28.02 -59.08
C LEU A 163 22.07 -26.97 -58.80
N VAL A 164 23.27 -27.39 -58.46
CA VAL A 164 24.43 -26.55 -58.20
C VAL A 164 25.53 -26.82 -59.26
N GLY A 165 25.13 -27.00 -60.52
CA GLY A 165 26.03 -27.29 -61.63
C GLY A 165 27.11 -26.22 -61.76
N GLY A 166 28.41 -26.63 -61.81
CA GLY A 166 29.55 -25.73 -61.98
C GLY A 166 30.19 -25.18 -60.74
N VAL A 167 29.68 -25.54 -59.53
CA VAL A 167 30.20 -25.07 -58.23
C VAL A 167 30.59 -26.24 -57.32
N ASP A 168 31.79 -26.19 -56.76
CA ASP A 168 32.23 -27.12 -55.74
C ASP A 168 32.08 -26.47 -54.34
N LEU A 169 31.52 -27.26 -53.39
CA LEU A 169 31.29 -26.84 -52.00
C LEU A 169 32.21 -27.64 -51.09
N THR A 170 33.24 -27.01 -50.59
CA THR A 170 34.17 -27.63 -49.64
C THR A 170 33.87 -27.17 -48.20
N VAL A 171 33.82 -28.14 -47.27
CA VAL A 171 33.54 -27.82 -45.83
C VAL A 171 34.82 -27.20 -45.27
N LEU A 172 34.72 -25.95 -44.87
CA LEU A 172 35.79 -25.19 -44.21
C LEU A 172 35.77 -25.46 -42.70
N GLU A 173 34.59 -25.36 -42.10
CA GLU A 173 34.40 -25.57 -40.66
C GLU A 173 33.33 -26.63 -40.39
N LYS A 174 33.74 -27.64 -39.64
CA LYS A 174 32.85 -28.75 -39.28
C LYS A 174 31.90 -28.34 -38.16
N PRO A 175 30.67 -28.86 -38.13
CA PRO A 175 29.75 -28.63 -37.04
C PRO A 175 30.32 -29.12 -35.69
N ASN A 176 30.02 -28.42 -34.64
CA ASN A 176 30.27 -28.80 -33.27
C ASN A 176 28.98 -28.87 -32.47
N VAL A 177 28.99 -29.59 -31.34
CA VAL A 177 27.86 -29.64 -30.44
C VAL A 177 27.79 -28.29 -29.69
N PRO A 178 26.70 -27.52 -29.77
CA PRO A 178 26.59 -26.24 -29.06
C PRO A 178 26.56 -26.46 -27.56
N GLU A 179 27.38 -25.72 -26.82
CA GLU A 179 27.46 -25.79 -25.34
C GLU A 179 26.35 -24.97 -24.68
N GLN A 180 25.84 -23.96 -25.37
CA GLN A 180 24.82 -23.03 -24.86
C GLN A 180 23.71 -22.83 -25.91
N PRO A 181 22.47 -22.55 -25.48
CA PRO A 181 21.41 -22.17 -26.42
C PRO A 181 21.74 -20.83 -27.08
N GLU A 182 21.20 -20.60 -28.28
CA GLU A 182 21.44 -19.38 -29.07
C GLU A 182 21.01 -18.11 -28.32
N HIS A 183 19.90 -18.20 -27.57
CA HIS A 183 19.34 -17.09 -26.79
C HIS A 183 19.04 -17.50 -25.35
N PRO A 184 20.05 -17.69 -24.48
CA PRO A 184 19.87 -18.27 -23.14
C PRO A 184 18.99 -17.43 -22.22
N LEU A 185 18.90 -16.10 -22.44
CA LEU A 185 18.15 -15.19 -21.59
C LEU A 185 16.81 -14.72 -22.18
N GLN A 186 16.39 -15.26 -23.32
CA GLN A 186 15.20 -14.79 -24.02
C GLN A 186 13.92 -14.99 -23.17
N ASN A 187 13.73 -16.18 -22.61
CA ASN A 187 12.58 -16.51 -21.77
C ASN A 187 12.56 -15.69 -20.48
N VAL A 188 13.74 -15.39 -19.91
CA VAL A 188 13.87 -14.52 -18.74
C VAL A 188 13.45 -13.09 -19.08
N LYS A 189 13.86 -12.56 -20.24
CA LYS A 189 13.45 -11.21 -20.68
C LYS A 189 11.92 -11.12 -20.83
N TYR A 190 11.29 -12.10 -21.49
CA TYR A 190 9.84 -12.13 -21.64
C TYR A 190 9.11 -12.28 -20.31
N ALA A 191 9.61 -13.11 -19.40
CA ALA A 191 9.03 -13.28 -18.07
C ALA A 191 9.08 -11.97 -17.26
N ILE A 192 10.19 -11.21 -17.34
CA ILE A 192 10.31 -9.91 -16.70
C ILE A 192 9.33 -8.89 -17.30
N ILE A 193 9.19 -8.83 -18.62
CA ILE A 193 8.25 -7.92 -19.29
C ILE A 193 6.81 -8.21 -18.86
N ILE A 194 6.43 -9.50 -18.80
CA ILE A 194 5.12 -9.92 -18.30
C ILE A 194 4.94 -9.51 -16.84
N GLY A 195 5.98 -9.70 -16.01
CA GLY A 195 5.97 -9.28 -14.61
C GLY A 195 5.75 -7.78 -14.43
N ILE A 196 6.40 -6.94 -15.24
CA ILE A 196 6.19 -5.49 -15.23
C ILE A 196 4.76 -5.15 -15.64
N GLY A 197 4.21 -5.82 -16.65
CA GLY A 197 2.81 -5.64 -17.07
C GLY A 197 1.82 -5.97 -15.95
N VAL A 198 2.03 -7.09 -15.26
CA VAL A 198 1.20 -7.49 -14.10
C VAL A 198 1.33 -6.47 -12.95
N PHE A 199 2.55 -5.99 -12.66
CA PHE A 199 2.76 -4.96 -11.64
C PHE A 199 1.95 -3.70 -11.94
N ILE A 200 2.04 -3.18 -13.16
CA ILE A 200 1.28 -1.98 -13.58
C ILE A 200 -0.22 -2.22 -13.48
N ALA A 201 -0.70 -3.38 -13.93
CA ALA A 201 -2.13 -3.73 -13.87
C ALA A 201 -2.65 -3.79 -12.43
N VAL A 202 -1.90 -4.43 -11.51
CA VAL A 202 -2.28 -4.51 -10.09
C VAL A 202 -2.25 -3.13 -9.43
N CYS A 203 -1.24 -2.31 -9.72
CA CYS A 203 -1.20 -0.92 -9.23
C CYS A 203 -2.41 -0.11 -9.73
N ALA A 204 -2.79 -0.26 -11.00
CA ALA A 204 -3.96 0.42 -11.57
C ALA A 204 -5.27 -0.02 -10.87
N VAL A 205 -5.44 -1.32 -10.64
CA VAL A 205 -6.62 -1.85 -9.93
C VAL A 205 -6.67 -1.34 -8.48
N LEU A 206 -5.54 -1.38 -7.74
CA LEU A 206 -5.49 -0.87 -6.37
C LEU A 206 -5.76 0.65 -6.31
N SER A 207 -5.24 1.41 -7.29
CA SER A 207 -5.52 2.84 -7.39
C SER A 207 -6.99 3.11 -7.66
N LEU A 208 -7.62 2.35 -8.54
CA LEU A 208 -9.06 2.46 -8.83
C LEU A 208 -9.90 2.14 -7.59
N LEU A 209 -9.58 1.06 -6.88
CA LEU A 209 -10.26 0.68 -5.63
C LEU A 209 -10.06 1.74 -4.54
N SER A 210 -8.88 2.38 -4.45
CA SER A 210 -8.64 3.48 -3.52
C SER A 210 -9.47 4.72 -3.85
N LEU A 211 -9.64 5.03 -5.14
CA LEU A 211 -10.48 6.16 -5.59
C LEU A 211 -11.98 5.92 -5.34
N MET A 212 -12.42 4.66 -5.41
CA MET A 212 -13.82 4.29 -5.16
C MET A 212 -14.20 4.35 -3.67
N ARG A 213 -13.22 4.32 -2.74
CA ARG A 213 -13.49 4.45 -1.30
C ARG A 213 -13.70 5.92 -0.96
N ASP A 214 -14.90 6.29 -0.51
CA ASP A 214 -15.25 7.65 -0.08
C ASP A 214 -14.82 7.93 1.37
N THR A 215 -13.55 7.61 1.68
CA THR A 215 -12.98 7.91 3.00
C THR A 215 -12.66 9.39 3.15
N VAL A 216 -12.89 9.93 4.34
CA VAL A 216 -12.61 11.34 4.63
C VAL A 216 -11.10 11.59 4.68
N ARG A 217 -10.61 12.48 3.80
CA ARG A 217 -9.18 12.72 3.57
C ARG A 217 -8.69 14.10 4.01
N THR A 218 -9.56 15.10 3.96
CA THR A 218 -9.23 16.49 4.27
C THR A 218 -10.22 17.10 5.23
N SER A 219 -9.83 18.20 5.91
CA SER A 219 -10.72 18.95 6.78
C SER A 219 -11.94 19.51 6.04
N LYS A 220 -11.76 19.90 4.76
CA LYS A 220 -12.86 20.38 3.92
C LYS A 220 -13.87 19.28 3.60
N GLU A 221 -13.41 18.06 3.38
CA GLU A 221 -14.31 16.91 3.19
C GLU A 221 -15.10 16.59 4.46
N VAL A 222 -14.48 16.73 5.64
CA VAL A 222 -15.23 16.62 6.91
C VAL A 222 -16.35 17.64 6.95
N GLU A 223 -16.06 18.92 6.67
CA GLU A 223 -17.07 20.00 6.71
C GLU A 223 -18.18 19.84 5.65
N SER A 224 -17.88 19.19 4.52
CA SER A 224 -18.84 19.03 3.43
C SER A 224 -19.63 17.72 3.45
N LYS A 225 -19.07 16.65 4.00
CA LYS A 225 -19.64 15.27 3.92
C LYS A 225 -20.13 14.74 5.26
N VAL A 226 -19.60 15.27 6.37
CA VAL A 226 -19.95 14.81 7.71
C VAL A 226 -21.03 15.69 8.31
N ASP A 227 -22.06 15.07 8.82
CA ASP A 227 -23.28 15.73 9.30
C ASP A 227 -23.14 16.43 10.66
N THR A 228 -21.93 16.91 10.98
CA THR A 228 -21.67 17.70 12.19
C THR A 228 -20.52 18.68 11.97
N LYS A 229 -20.39 19.70 12.84
CA LYS A 229 -19.35 20.71 12.73
C LYS A 229 -17.95 20.15 13.06
N LEU A 230 -16.94 20.59 12.32
CA LEU A 230 -15.55 20.30 12.64
C LEU A 230 -15.09 21.19 13.81
N LEU A 231 -14.76 20.55 14.95
CA LEU A 231 -14.28 21.25 16.14
C LEU A 231 -12.79 21.59 16.04
N ALA A 232 -11.98 20.64 15.61
CA ALA A 232 -10.54 20.83 15.44
C ALA A 232 -9.95 19.80 14.49
N THR A 233 -8.83 20.18 13.88
CA THR A 233 -7.95 19.27 13.13
C THR A 233 -6.67 19.04 13.95
N ILE A 234 -6.46 17.80 14.37
CA ILE A 234 -5.29 17.40 15.15
C ILE A 234 -4.26 16.76 14.24
N ILE A 235 -3.07 17.34 14.20
CA ILE A 235 -1.99 16.89 13.33
C ILE A 235 -1.43 15.54 13.79
N HIS A 236 -0.86 14.80 12.82
CA HIS A 236 -0.15 13.56 13.10
C HIS A 236 1.07 13.79 13.99
N GLU A 237 1.11 13.13 15.15
CA GLU A 237 2.23 13.13 16.07
C GLU A 237 2.89 11.75 16.10
N LYS A 238 4.22 11.71 16.02
CA LYS A 238 4.97 10.45 16.06
C LYS A 238 5.13 9.95 17.50
N LYS A 239 4.84 8.68 17.73
CA LYS A 239 5.15 8.04 19.03
C LYS A 239 6.65 7.88 19.17
N HIS A 240 7.23 8.57 20.17
CA HIS A 240 8.65 8.46 20.49
C HIS A 240 8.92 7.18 21.30
N ARG A 241 10.09 6.55 21.07
CA ARG A 241 10.53 5.43 21.92
C ARG A 241 11.13 5.97 23.21
N ARG A 242 10.52 5.72 24.34
CA ARG A 242 11.06 6.06 25.65
C ARG A 242 12.21 5.11 26.01
N GLY A 243 13.45 5.63 26.09
CA GLY A 243 14.60 4.96 26.72
C GLY A 243 15.44 4.03 25.83
N ARG A 244 16.69 3.80 26.28
CA ARG A 244 17.70 2.92 25.68
C ARG A 244 17.13 1.52 25.40
N LYS A 245 17.42 1.02 24.19
CA LYS A 245 17.30 -0.36 23.67
C LYS A 245 16.96 -1.42 24.73
N ARG A 246 15.70 -1.65 25.03
CA ARG A 246 15.19 -2.94 25.49
C ARG A 246 14.39 -3.54 24.33
N ILE A 247 14.77 -4.74 23.95
CA ILE A 247 14.01 -5.59 23.03
C ILE A 247 12.61 -5.74 23.65
N GLY A 248 11.56 -5.20 23.00
CA GLY A 248 10.19 -5.21 23.53
C GLY A 248 9.71 -3.89 24.17
N GLY A 249 10.43 -2.77 24.02
CA GLY A 249 10.02 -1.48 24.59
C GLY A 249 8.69 -0.98 24.04
N GLU A 250 7.68 -0.83 24.90
CA GLU A 250 6.39 -0.22 24.56
C GLU A 250 6.59 1.19 24.00
N LYS A 251 5.85 1.50 22.93
CA LYS A 251 5.86 2.85 22.35
C LYS A 251 5.23 3.81 23.35
N ALA A 252 5.92 4.90 23.66
CA ALA A 252 5.39 5.92 24.55
C ALA A 252 4.06 6.47 24.04
N SER A 253 3.13 6.72 24.95
CA SER A 253 1.87 7.39 24.65
C SER A 253 2.13 8.85 24.30
N ILE A 254 1.27 9.45 23.47
CA ILE A 254 1.34 10.86 23.11
C ILE A 254 0.53 11.65 24.13
N LEU A 255 1.21 12.42 24.99
CA LEU A 255 0.58 13.27 25.99
C LEU A 255 1.02 14.72 25.82
N ILE A 256 0.10 15.67 25.99
CA ILE A 256 0.40 17.12 25.93
C ILE A 256 1.33 17.58 27.08
N THR A 257 1.44 16.78 28.12
CA THR A 257 2.34 17.01 29.25
C THR A 257 3.75 16.45 29.04
N ASP A 258 3.97 15.66 27.99
CA ASP A 258 5.28 15.13 27.66
C ASP A 258 6.10 16.19 26.91
N PRO A 259 7.30 16.60 27.40
CA PRO A 259 8.15 17.60 26.74
C PRO A 259 8.58 17.23 25.31
N VAL A 260 8.48 15.94 24.94
CA VAL A 260 8.85 15.45 23.58
C VAL A 260 7.72 15.66 22.59
N THR A 261 6.49 15.88 23.06
CA THR A 261 5.34 16.13 22.19
C THR A 261 5.48 17.49 21.51
N SER A 262 5.20 17.54 20.19
CA SER A 262 5.33 18.78 19.42
C SER A 262 4.39 19.88 19.93
N PHE A 263 4.88 21.12 19.89
CA PHE A 263 4.09 22.29 20.28
C PHE A 263 2.77 22.38 19.50
N GLN A 264 2.81 22.07 18.20
CA GLN A 264 1.62 22.15 17.34
C GLN A 264 0.52 21.16 17.76
N TYR A 265 0.90 19.92 18.13
CA TYR A 265 -0.03 18.91 18.63
C TYR A 265 -0.63 19.33 19.97
N ALA A 266 0.22 19.73 20.92
CA ALA A 266 -0.22 20.16 22.24
C ALA A 266 -1.12 21.38 22.17
N GLU A 267 -0.79 22.37 21.34
CA GLU A 267 -1.59 23.58 21.14
C GLU A 267 -2.92 23.26 20.44
N GLY A 268 -2.94 22.34 19.47
CA GLY A 268 -4.17 21.85 18.87
C GLY A 268 -5.13 21.23 19.89
N MET A 269 -4.61 20.41 20.81
CA MET A 269 -5.41 19.82 21.89
C MET A 269 -5.91 20.85 22.90
N ARG A 270 -5.09 21.85 23.26
CA ARG A 270 -5.52 22.95 24.15
C ARG A 270 -6.64 23.79 23.53
N LYS A 271 -6.51 24.15 22.24
CA LYS A 271 -7.56 24.88 21.51
C LYS A 271 -8.87 24.09 21.44
N LEU A 272 -8.77 22.77 21.17
CA LEU A 272 -9.92 21.89 21.19
C LEU A 272 -10.59 21.88 22.58
N ALA A 273 -9.81 21.70 23.64
CA ALA A 273 -10.32 21.69 25.03
C ALA A 273 -11.00 23.02 25.39
N THR A 274 -10.39 24.16 25.04
CA THR A 274 -10.99 25.49 25.28
C THR A 274 -12.32 25.66 24.53
N ARG A 275 -12.37 25.20 23.28
CA ARG A 275 -13.61 25.26 22.48
C ARG A 275 -14.71 24.40 23.09
N LEU A 276 -14.38 23.17 23.49
CA LEU A 276 -15.31 22.27 24.15
C LEU A 276 -15.83 22.84 25.47
N LEU A 277 -14.95 23.40 26.31
CA LEU A 277 -15.34 24.05 27.56
C LEU A 277 -16.31 25.19 27.35
N ASN A 278 -16.06 26.05 26.35
CA ASN A 278 -16.97 27.18 26.03
C ASN A 278 -18.36 26.67 25.62
N GLU A 279 -18.40 25.70 24.70
CA GLU A 279 -19.66 25.14 24.23
C GLU A 279 -20.42 24.38 25.31
N MET A 280 -19.71 23.61 26.15
CA MET A 280 -20.33 22.93 27.31
C MET A 280 -20.84 23.95 28.36
N ALA A 281 -20.11 25.01 28.61
CA ALA A 281 -20.53 26.06 29.54
C ALA A 281 -21.78 26.81 29.05
N GLU A 282 -21.84 27.15 27.75
CA GLU A 282 -23.02 27.81 27.16
C GLU A 282 -24.30 26.96 27.27
N GLN A 283 -24.17 25.64 27.18
CA GLN A 283 -25.30 24.70 27.26
C GLN A 283 -25.50 24.11 28.67
N ASN A 284 -24.68 24.50 29.64
CA ASN A 284 -24.69 23.97 31.01
C ASN A 284 -24.42 22.44 31.07
N TYR A 285 -23.62 21.92 30.14
CA TYR A 285 -23.23 20.53 30.08
C TYR A 285 -22.04 20.24 30.99
N LYS A 286 -22.07 19.11 31.69
CA LYS A 286 -20.99 18.62 32.56
C LYS A 286 -20.29 17.37 32.02
N THR A 287 -21.02 16.54 31.27
CA THR A 287 -20.51 15.23 30.81
C THR A 287 -20.34 15.19 29.29
N LEU A 288 -19.13 14.80 28.87
CA LEU A 288 -18.73 14.70 27.46
C LEU A 288 -18.32 13.26 27.15
N LEU A 289 -19.02 12.60 26.25
CA LEU A 289 -18.66 11.30 25.71
C LEU A 289 -17.71 11.49 24.51
N VAL A 290 -16.59 10.76 24.50
CA VAL A 290 -15.66 10.71 23.38
C VAL A 290 -15.74 9.34 22.73
N SER A 291 -16.25 9.27 21.50
CA SER A 291 -16.40 8.05 20.75
C SER A 291 -15.73 8.14 19.37
N SER A 292 -15.80 7.05 18.61
CA SER A 292 -15.34 6.96 17.22
C SER A 292 -16.16 5.94 16.46
N THR A 293 -16.10 5.96 15.12
CA THR A 293 -16.79 4.97 14.30
C THR A 293 -16.12 3.61 14.43
N THR A 294 -14.78 3.55 14.30
CA THR A 294 -14.02 2.29 14.33
C THR A 294 -12.87 2.30 15.33
N GLU A 295 -12.23 1.13 15.52
CA GLU A 295 -11.01 1.03 16.35
C GLU A 295 -9.84 1.82 15.73
N ASN A 296 -8.89 2.24 16.58
CA ASN A 296 -7.64 2.91 16.19
C ASN A 296 -7.81 4.31 15.56
N GLU A 297 -8.94 4.96 15.68
CA GLU A 297 -9.11 6.37 15.30
C GLU A 297 -8.45 7.34 16.28
N GLY A 298 -8.06 6.86 17.47
CA GLY A 298 -7.35 7.61 18.46
C GLY A 298 -8.23 8.23 19.55
N LYS A 299 -9.49 7.80 19.69
CA LYS A 299 -10.47 8.30 20.67
C LYS A 299 -9.89 8.43 22.10
N SER A 300 -9.34 7.34 22.65
CA SER A 300 -8.78 7.34 24.02
C SER A 300 -7.58 8.29 24.18
N THR A 301 -6.74 8.42 23.15
CA THR A 301 -5.65 9.40 23.16
C THR A 301 -6.19 10.82 23.12
N VAL A 302 -7.21 11.09 22.35
CA VAL A 302 -7.90 12.39 22.28
C VAL A 302 -8.60 12.67 23.60
N ALA A 303 -9.36 11.73 24.16
CA ALA A 303 -10.05 11.87 25.44
C ALA A 303 -9.08 12.21 26.59
N VAL A 304 -7.98 11.48 26.71
CA VAL A 304 -6.93 11.75 27.72
C VAL A 304 -6.33 13.15 27.55
N ASN A 305 -5.99 13.56 26.33
CA ASN A 305 -5.36 14.85 26.08
C ASN A 305 -6.33 16.02 26.23
N ILE A 306 -7.61 15.86 25.88
CA ILE A 306 -8.66 16.83 26.17
C ILE A 306 -8.80 17.01 27.69
N ALA A 307 -8.94 15.91 28.43
CA ALA A 307 -9.08 15.96 29.89
C ALA A 307 -7.86 16.59 30.58
N LEU A 308 -6.65 16.26 30.13
CA LEU A 308 -5.41 16.92 30.59
C LEU A 308 -5.39 18.42 30.30
N ALA A 309 -5.82 18.82 29.09
CA ALA A 309 -5.85 20.22 28.72
C ALA A 309 -6.91 21.00 29.51
N MET A 310 -8.09 20.43 29.73
CA MET A 310 -9.15 21.01 30.55
C MET A 310 -8.72 21.19 32.00
N SER A 311 -8.01 20.17 32.56
CA SER A 311 -7.52 20.25 33.97
C SER A 311 -6.42 21.30 34.17
N GLN A 312 -5.76 21.79 33.13
CA GLN A 312 -4.80 22.90 33.19
C GLN A 312 -5.46 24.29 33.30
N ILE A 313 -6.78 24.40 33.16
CA ILE A 313 -7.54 25.65 33.18
C ILE A 313 -8.30 25.83 34.48
N ASP A 314 -7.74 25.34 35.57
CA ASP A 314 -8.28 25.46 36.96
C ASP A 314 -9.72 24.92 37.12
N LYS A 315 -9.99 23.78 36.48
CA LYS A 315 -11.25 23.02 36.56
C LYS A 315 -11.02 21.65 37.14
N LYS A 316 -11.94 21.20 37.98
CA LYS A 316 -11.96 19.82 38.49
C LYS A 316 -12.47 18.91 37.35
N VAL A 317 -11.56 18.22 36.68
CA VAL A 317 -11.86 17.32 35.55
C VAL A 317 -11.68 15.88 35.96
N LEU A 318 -12.69 15.08 35.68
CA LEU A 318 -12.66 13.63 35.86
C LEU A 318 -12.69 12.94 34.49
N LEU A 319 -11.71 12.08 34.22
CA LEU A 319 -11.65 11.24 33.05
C LEU A 319 -12.08 9.81 33.44
N ILE A 320 -13.03 9.22 32.74
CA ILE A 320 -13.55 7.88 33.01
C ILE A 320 -13.30 6.97 31.81
N ASP A 321 -12.67 5.81 32.04
CA ASP A 321 -12.50 4.74 31.04
C ASP A 321 -13.72 3.81 31.07
N MET A 322 -14.68 4.03 30.16
CA MET A 322 -15.87 3.20 29.97
C MET A 322 -15.71 2.25 28.76
N ASP A 323 -14.50 2.11 28.17
CA ASP A 323 -14.23 1.05 27.21
C ASP A 323 -14.01 -0.28 27.95
N PHE A 324 -15.10 -0.93 28.32
CA PHE A 324 -15.05 -2.22 29.01
C PHE A 324 -14.53 -3.38 28.15
N ARG A 325 -14.27 -3.17 26.86
CA ARG A 325 -13.77 -4.20 25.96
C ARG A 325 -12.26 -4.13 25.77
N LYS A 326 -11.74 -2.93 25.55
CA LYS A 326 -10.31 -2.68 25.34
C LYS A 326 -9.81 -1.47 26.14
N PRO A 327 -9.86 -1.51 27.47
CA PRO A 327 -9.46 -0.40 28.31
C PRO A 327 -8.02 0.02 27.99
N ALA A 328 -7.80 1.32 27.84
CA ALA A 328 -6.55 1.85 27.36
C ALA A 328 -5.98 3.00 28.20
N ILE A 329 -6.80 3.73 28.96
CA ILE A 329 -6.40 4.95 29.67
C ILE A 329 -5.27 4.69 30.65
N TYR A 330 -5.32 3.59 31.41
CA TYR A 330 -4.26 3.24 32.36
C TYR A 330 -2.89 3.03 31.71
N LYS A 331 -2.85 2.54 30.45
CA LYS A 331 -1.63 2.40 29.66
C LYS A 331 -1.16 3.75 29.12
N ILE A 332 -2.10 4.57 28.63
CA ILE A 332 -1.82 5.89 28.06
C ILE A 332 -1.20 6.79 29.11
N LEU A 333 -1.73 6.78 30.34
CA LEU A 333 -1.25 7.56 31.47
C LEU A 333 -0.05 6.93 32.23
N ASN A 334 0.46 5.77 31.77
CA ASN A 334 1.54 5.01 32.43
C ASN A 334 1.24 4.60 33.89
N MET A 335 -0.02 4.29 34.18
CA MET A 335 -0.49 3.90 35.52
C MET A 335 -0.60 2.36 35.66
N GLN A 336 0.26 1.59 34.96
CA GLN A 336 0.26 0.12 35.04
C GLN A 336 0.74 -0.39 36.40
N GLN A 337 1.65 0.34 37.04
CA GLN A 337 2.22 -0.02 38.34
C GLN A 337 1.57 0.83 39.45
N GLY A 338 0.83 0.19 40.33
CA GLY A 338 0.17 0.83 41.46
C GLY A 338 -1.03 0.02 41.94
N LYS A 339 -1.34 0.17 43.24
CA LYS A 339 -2.54 -0.40 43.86
C LYS A 339 -3.67 0.63 43.74
N TYR A 340 -4.27 0.70 42.56
CA TYR A 340 -5.41 1.56 42.30
C TYR A 340 -6.66 0.68 42.25
N LYS A 341 -7.80 1.17 42.71
CA LYS A 341 -9.10 0.55 42.49
C LYS A 341 -9.47 0.79 41.02
N ASP A 342 -9.95 -0.23 40.35
CA ASP A 342 -10.40 -0.13 38.96
C ASP A 342 -11.91 -0.39 38.85
N LEU A 343 -12.49 0.24 37.82
CA LEU A 343 -13.92 0.23 37.59
C LEU A 343 -14.48 -1.19 37.36
N SER A 344 -13.72 -2.07 36.70
CA SER A 344 -14.16 -3.45 36.45
C SER A 344 -14.35 -4.22 37.77
N SER A 345 -13.35 -4.15 38.65
CA SER A 345 -13.40 -4.82 39.95
C SER A 345 -14.50 -4.24 40.85
N PHE A 346 -14.69 -2.94 40.77
CA PHE A 346 -15.78 -2.27 41.46
C PHE A 346 -17.16 -2.75 40.98
N MET A 347 -17.35 -2.84 39.66
CA MET A 347 -18.60 -3.35 39.08
C MET A 347 -18.87 -4.81 39.41
N GLU A 348 -17.83 -5.65 39.52
CA GLU A 348 -17.98 -7.04 39.96
C GLU A 348 -18.43 -7.14 41.42
N GLN A 349 -17.97 -6.22 42.27
CA GLN A 349 -18.30 -6.20 43.71
C GLN A 349 -19.62 -5.49 44.02
N HIS A 350 -19.81 -4.29 43.52
CA HIS A 350 -20.90 -3.39 43.92
C HIS A 350 -21.97 -3.17 42.82
N GLY A 351 -21.71 -3.62 41.57
CA GLY A 351 -22.56 -3.29 40.43
C GLY A 351 -24.00 -3.87 40.48
N LYS A 352 -24.32 -4.68 41.47
CA LYS A 352 -25.65 -5.21 41.73
C LYS A 352 -26.27 -4.71 43.05
N GLU A 353 -25.56 -3.86 43.76
CA GLU A 353 -25.99 -3.29 45.01
C GLU A 353 -26.87 -2.07 44.80
N GLY A 354 -27.48 -1.60 45.87
CA GLY A 354 -28.35 -0.43 45.84
C GLY A 354 -27.60 0.87 45.60
N ARG A 355 -28.32 1.92 45.16
CA ARG A 355 -27.76 3.24 44.86
C ARG A 355 -26.92 3.82 46.01
N GLU A 356 -27.37 3.71 47.25
CA GLU A 356 -26.67 4.26 48.40
C GLU A 356 -25.29 3.62 48.63
N ASP A 357 -25.19 2.33 48.37
CA ASP A 357 -23.95 1.57 48.50
C ASP A 357 -22.95 1.91 47.40
N ILE A 358 -23.41 2.03 46.18
CA ILE A 358 -22.58 2.47 45.03
C ILE A 358 -22.04 3.87 45.28
N LEU A 359 -22.88 4.81 45.69
CA LEU A 359 -22.47 6.20 45.95
C LEU A 359 -21.55 6.31 47.18
N GLY A 360 -21.74 5.44 48.19
CA GLY A 360 -20.89 5.39 49.39
C GLY A 360 -19.43 5.02 49.11
N HIS A 361 -19.18 4.26 48.02
CA HIS A 361 -17.84 3.77 47.68
C HIS A 361 -17.27 4.41 46.41
N GLN A 362 -18.00 5.27 45.68
CA GLN A 362 -17.60 5.83 44.37
C GLN A 362 -16.29 6.65 44.47
N SER A 363 -16.07 7.40 45.56
CA SER A 363 -14.87 8.22 45.75
C SER A 363 -13.57 7.41 45.78
N GLU A 364 -13.67 6.12 46.11
CA GLU A 364 -12.51 5.22 46.15
C GLU A 364 -11.98 4.88 44.75
N LEU A 365 -12.78 5.06 43.70
CA LEU A 365 -12.42 4.87 42.30
C LEU A 365 -11.58 6.04 41.77
N ILE A 366 -11.73 7.23 42.35
CA ILE A 366 -11.10 8.45 41.86
C ILE A 366 -9.60 8.44 42.22
N THR A 367 -8.79 8.48 41.21
CA THR A 367 -7.32 8.52 41.36
C THR A 367 -6.74 9.76 40.71
N LYS A 368 -5.93 10.54 41.42
CA LYS A 368 -5.24 11.70 40.83
C LYS A 368 -4.05 11.23 39.97
N VAL A 369 -3.95 11.78 38.79
CA VAL A 369 -2.83 11.47 37.86
C VAL A 369 -1.56 12.20 38.37
N PRO A 370 -0.46 11.49 38.62
CA PRO A 370 0.75 12.08 39.15
C PRO A 370 1.29 13.23 38.30
N GLY A 371 1.60 14.38 38.94
CA GLY A 371 2.14 15.56 38.27
C GLY A 371 1.13 16.35 37.42
N THR A 372 -0.16 16.11 37.62
CA THR A 372 -1.26 16.84 36.95
C THR A 372 -2.40 17.14 37.91
N GLU A 373 -3.32 18.01 37.52
CA GLU A 373 -4.59 18.25 38.23
C GLU A 373 -5.74 17.31 37.80
N LEU A 374 -5.48 16.44 36.85
CA LEU A 374 -6.47 15.49 36.30
C LEU A 374 -6.75 14.36 37.31
N SER A 375 -8.03 14.09 37.56
CA SER A 375 -8.53 12.88 38.21
C SER A 375 -8.99 11.84 37.18
N VAL A 376 -8.82 10.54 37.47
CA VAL A 376 -9.17 9.46 36.55
C VAL A 376 -9.84 8.30 37.31
N VAL A 377 -10.86 7.75 36.68
CA VAL A 377 -11.45 6.43 36.96
C VAL A 377 -11.12 5.53 35.78
N PHE A 378 -10.27 4.55 35.97
CA PHE A 378 -9.79 3.73 34.86
C PHE A 378 -10.17 2.27 35.03
N ASN A 379 -10.14 1.59 33.89
CA ASN A 379 -10.40 0.18 33.74
C ASN A 379 -9.09 -0.56 33.44
N ARG A 380 -8.90 -1.76 33.97
CA ARG A 380 -7.74 -2.61 33.67
C ARG A 380 -8.15 -3.94 33.05
N LYS A 381 -9.34 -4.40 33.39
CA LYS A 381 -9.86 -5.70 32.98
C LYS A 381 -11.05 -5.51 32.05
N ALA A 382 -11.08 -6.26 30.97
CA ALA A 382 -12.21 -6.24 30.07
C ALA A 382 -13.41 -6.98 30.69
N ILE A 383 -14.59 -6.37 30.59
CA ILE A 383 -15.90 -6.98 30.88
C ILE A 383 -16.79 -6.78 29.67
N PRO A 384 -16.79 -7.70 28.70
CA PRO A 384 -17.46 -7.49 27.40
C PRO A 384 -18.97 -7.21 27.45
N GLN A 385 -19.64 -7.54 28.53
CA GLN A 385 -21.08 -7.34 28.72
C GLN A 385 -21.37 -6.38 29.91
N ALA A 386 -20.46 -5.44 30.17
CA ALA A 386 -20.58 -4.56 31.34
C ALA A 386 -21.83 -3.67 31.26
N MET A 387 -22.12 -3.08 30.08
CA MET A 387 -23.30 -2.22 29.91
C MET A 387 -24.58 -2.99 30.14
N GLU A 388 -24.76 -4.11 29.46
CA GLU A 388 -25.97 -4.97 29.61
C GLU A 388 -26.18 -5.42 31.06
N LYS A 389 -25.09 -5.69 31.80
CA LYS A 389 -25.13 -6.25 33.13
C LYS A 389 -25.23 -5.21 34.24
N TYR A 390 -24.68 -4.00 34.05
CA TYR A 390 -24.48 -2.99 35.08
C TYR A 390 -24.97 -1.60 34.69
N VAL A 391 -25.91 -1.46 33.76
CA VAL A 391 -26.35 -0.15 33.23
C VAL A 391 -26.85 0.78 34.35
N ASP A 392 -27.61 0.29 35.31
CA ASP A 392 -28.13 1.09 36.42
C ASP A 392 -27.03 1.56 37.37
N ALA A 393 -26.03 0.71 37.62
CA ALA A 393 -24.86 1.07 38.42
C ALA A 393 -23.99 2.12 37.71
N ILE A 394 -23.79 1.99 36.41
CA ILE A 394 -23.05 2.95 35.58
C ILE A 394 -23.76 4.30 35.59
N LYS A 395 -25.09 4.31 35.41
CA LYS A 395 -25.90 5.52 35.49
C LYS A 395 -25.75 6.19 36.87
N CYS A 396 -25.86 5.41 37.95
CA CYS A 396 -25.70 5.88 39.30
C CYS A 396 -24.32 6.51 39.55
N LEU A 397 -23.23 5.87 39.04
CA LEU A 397 -21.87 6.41 39.13
C LEU A 397 -21.70 7.72 38.37
N ILE A 398 -22.22 7.81 37.12
CA ILE A 398 -22.12 9.04 36.34
C ILE A 398 -22.85 10.18 37.06
N GLU A 399 -24.04 9.92 37.62
CA GLU A 399 -24.78 10.91 38.41
C GLU A 399 -24.04 11.34 39.66
N GLY A 400 -23.42 10.41 40.40
CA GLY A 400 -22.63 10.70 41.58
C GLY A 400 -21.36 11.51 41.28
N PHE A 401 -20.65 11.17 40.20
CA PHE A 401 -19.46 11.91 39.78
C PHE A 401 -19.74 13.35 39.33
N ARG A 402 -20.97 13.68 38.92
CA ARG A 402 -21.40 15.06 38.60
C ARG A 402 -21.31 16.00 39.81
N GLU A 403 -21.31 15.46 41.02
CA GLU A 403 -21.14 16.21 42.27
C GLU A 403 -19.66 16.45 42.60
N GLU A 404 -18.77 15.54 42.13
CA GLU A 404 -17.34 15.53 42.45
C GLU A 404 -16.50 16.38 41.47
N ALA A 405 -16.97 16.59 40.25
CA ALA A 405 -16.21 17.24 39.19
C ALA A 405 -17.02 18.35 38.48
N ASP A 406 -16.31 19.39 37.99
CA ASP A 406 -16.88 20.42 37.14
C ASP A 406 -17.21 19.86 35.75
N TYR A 407 -16.29 19.03 35.21
CA TYR A 407 -16.43 18.38 33.94
C TYR A 407 -16.01 16.92 33.98
N ILE A 408 -16.73 16.08 33.26
CA ILE A 408 -16.47 14.64 33.18
C ILE A 408 -16.28 14.29 31.70
N VAL A 409 -15.11 13.73 31.35
CA VAL A 409 -14.79 13.21 30.02
C VAL A 409 -14.87 11.67 30.07
N ILE A 410 -15.66 11.07 29.21
CA ILE A 410 -15.90 9.62 29.18
C ILE A 410 -15.36 9.03 27.88
N ASP A 411 -14.38 8.14 27.95
CA ASP A 411 -13.89 7.34 26.82
C ASP A 411 -14.70 6.05 26.71
N THR A 412 -15.12 5.68 25.52
CA THR A 412 -15.97 4.51 25.28
C THR A 412 -15.47 3.63 24.13
N ALA A 413 -16.04 2.46 23.91
CA ALA A 413 -15.77 1.63 22.74
C ALA A 413 -16.25 2.29 21.45
N PRO A 414 -15.69 1.91 20.27
CA PRO A 414 -16.18 2.37 18.97
C PRO A 414 -17.62 1.89 18.70
N ILE A 415 -18.44 2.73 18.08
CA ILE A 415 -19.85 2.43 17.80
C ILE A 415 -20.05 1.26 16.86
N SER A 416 -19.24 1.15 15.79
CA SER A 416 -19.38 0.07 14.81
C SER A 416 -19.24 -1.34 15.39
N LEU A 417 -18.70 -1.45 16.60
CA LEU A 417 -18.46 -2.75 17.23
C LEU A 417 -19.54 -3.15 18.23
N VAL A 418 -20.17 -2.15 18.87
CA VAL A 418 -21.05 -2.42 20.02
C VAL A 418 -21.99 -1.27 20.33
N SER A 419 -23.18 -1.63 20.86
CA SER A 419 -24.18 -0.69 21.35
C SER A 419 -23.82 0.03 22.66
N ASP A 420 -22.72 -0.37 23.32
CA ASP A 420 -22.30 0.21 24.61
C ASP A 420 -22.19 1.74 24.57
N ALA A 421 -21.67 2.27 23.44
CA ALA A 421 -21.53 3.71 23.25
C ALA A 421 -22.87 4.42 23.01
N GLU A 422 -23.82 3.77 22.35
CA GLU A 422 -25.18 4.28 22.14
C GLU A 422 -25.92 4.40 23.49
N GLU A 423 -25.80 3.37 24.32
CA GLU A 423 -26.37 3.39 25.68
C GLU A 423 -25.75 4.48 26.53
N LEU A 424 -24.41 4.59 26.54
CA LEU A 424 -23.69 5.66 27.27
C LEU A 424 -24.08 7.06 26.78
N ALA A 425 -24.32 7.23 25.46
CA ALA A 425 -24.75 8.51 24.91
C ALA A 425 -26.08 9.01 25.46
N THR A 426 -26.96 8.09 25.94
CA THR A 426 -28.21 8.45 26.60
C THR A 426 -28.02 8.96 28.02
N LEU A 427 -26.90 8.62 28.67
CA LEU A 427 -26.59 8.94 30.07
C LEU A 427 -25.75 10.21 30.24
N VAL A 428 -25.25 10.77 29.15
CA VAL A 428 -24.39 11.97 29.14
C VAL A 428 -25.10 13.18 28.53
N ASP A 429 -24.54 14.39 28.74
CA ASP A 429 -25.13 15.61 28.19
C ASP A 429 -24.84 15.77 26.70
N THR A 430 -23.63 15.42 26.27
CA THR A 430 -23.19 15.58 24.88
C THR A 430 -22.06 14.63 24.49
N SER A 431 -21.82 14.54 23.18
CA SER A 431 -20.81 13.66 22.61
C SER A 431 -19.90 14.39 21.61
N VAL A 432 -18.69 13.82 21.40
CA VAL A 432 -17.75 14.22 20.35
C VAL A 432 -17.29 12.98 19.62
N ILE A 433 -17.22 13.03 18.29
CA ILE A 433 -16.75 11.94 17.44
C ILE A 433 -15.32 12.22 16.99
N VAL A 434 -14.44 11.24 17.19
CA VAL A 434 -13.07 11.27 16.67
C VAL A 434 -13.02 10.54 15.34
N VAL A 435 -12.67 11.28 14.28
CA VAL A 435 -12.57 10.77 12.90
C VAL A 435 -11.11 10.81 12.50
N ARG A 436 -10.55 9.66 12.11
CA ARG A 436 -9.15 9.59 11.67
C ARG A 436 -9.05 9.70 10.16
N GLN A 437 -8.10 10.52 9.70
CA GLN A 437 -7.78 10.69 8.29
C GLN A 437 -7.55 9.34 7.58
N HIS A 438 -8.15 9.14 6.39
CA HIS A 438 -8.04 7.96 5.52
C HIS A 438 -8.51 6.64 6.15
N MET A 439 -9.43 6.64 7.07
CA MET A 439 -9.80 5.43 7.79
C MET A 439 -11.24 4.98 7.58
N VAL A 440 -12.17 5.89 7.65
CA VAL A 440 -13.62 5.62 7.64
C VAL A 440 -14.28 6.39 6.50
N GLU A 441 -15.32 5.82 5.93
CA GLU A 441 -16.15 6.47 4.92
C GLU A 441 -17.09 7.50 5.57
N ALA A 442 -17.40 8.58 4.83
CA ALA A 442 -18.27 9.63 5.35
C ALA A 442 -19.65 9.13 5.76
N ARG A 443 -20.17 8.14 5.04
CA ARG A 443 -21.45 7.47 5.36
C ARG A 443 -21.41 6.83 6.74
N ASP A 444 -20.39 6.03 7.04
CA ASP A 444 -20.28 5.31 8.32
C ASP A 444 -20.13 6.28 9.50
N ILE A 445 -19.50 7.45 9.24
CA ILE A 445 -19.39 8.52 10.23
C ILE A 445 -20.78 9.11 10.49
N ASN A 446 -21.58 9.35 9.46
CA ASN A 446 -22.94 9.88 9.60
C ASN A 446 -23.87 8.88 10.27
N ASP A 447 -23.78 7.60 9.93
CA ASP A 447 -24.51 6.52 10.65
C ASP A 447 -24.11 6.50 12.16
N THR A 448 -22.85 6.78 12.49
CA THR A 448 -22.35 6.94 13.86
C THR A 448 -22.97 8.16 14.57
N ILE A 449 -23.10 9.28 13.86
CA ILE A 449 -23.76 10.50 14.37
C ILE A 449 -25.20 10.20 14.74
N ASP A 450 -25.91 9.52 13.86
CA ASP A 450 -27.33 9.17 14.09
C ASP A 450 -27.48 8.21 15.28
N ALA A 451 -26.58 7.22 15.40
CA ALA A 451 -26.57 6.27 16.52
C ALA A 451 -26.30 6.94 17.88
N LEU A 452 -25.51 8.03 17.92
CA LEU A 452 -25.27 8.81 19.14
C LEU A 452 -26.41 9.80 19.49
N GLY A 453 -27.52 9.77 18.78
CA GLY A 453 -28.69 10.59 19.01
C GLY A 453 -28.82 11.81 18.08
N GLY A 454 -28.08 11.81 16.97
CA GLY A 454 -28.16 12.83 15.93
C GLY A 454 -27.36 14.10 16.25
N ARG A 455 -27.42 15.05 15.33
CA ARG A 455 -26.68 16.34 15.36
C ARG A 455 -26.90 17.16 16.64
N GLU A 456 -28.07 17.06 17.24
CA GLU A 456 -28.44 17.87 18.41
C GLU A 456 -27.73 17.45 19.70
N ARG A 457 -27.31 16.16 19.76
CA ARG A 457 -26.59 15.59 20.91
C ARG A 457 -25.08 15.59 20.77
N ILE A 458 -24.56 16.01 19.61
CA ILE A 458 -23.14 15.99 19.29
C ILE A 458 -22.61 17.40 19.15
N LEU A 459 -21.60 17.79 19.95
CA LEU A 459 -20.92 19.07 19.84
C LEU A 459 -20.16 19.22 18.52
N GLY A 460 -19.70 18.11 17.94
CA GLY A 460 -18.99 18.10 16.68
C GLY A 460 -18.04 16.93 16.52
N CYS A 461 -17.20 16.99 15.50
CA CYS A 461 -16.17 16.00 15.27
C CYS A 461 -14.75 16.57 15.39
N VAL A 462 -13.81 15.70 15.74
CA VAL A 462 -12.38 15.97 15.81
C VAL A 462 -11.69 15.19 14.70
N PHE A 463 -11.14 15.88 13.71
CA PHE A 463 -10.38 15.28 12.63
C PHE A 463 -8.95 15.00 13.08
N ASN A 464 -8.67 13.74 13.37
CA ASN A 464 -7.44 13.29 14.03
C ASN A 464 -6.41 12.72 13.06
N ASN A 465 -5.14 12.80 13.45
CA ASN A 465 -4.01 12.24 12.70
C ASN A 465 -3.85 12.86 11.29
N ALA A 466 -4.24 14.11 11.14
CA ALA A 466 -4.15 14.84 9.88
C ALA A 466 -2.69 15.13 9.51
N ARG A 467 -2.33 14.88 8.25
CA ARG A 467 -1.00 15.23 7.74
C ARG A 467 -0.95 16.71 7.38
N LYS A 468 0.20 17.34 7.57
CA LYS A 468 0.38 18.79 7.33
C LYS A 468 0.07 19.20 5.90
N ASP A 469 0.33 18.33 4.94
CA ASP A 469 0.14 18.58 3.52
C ASP A 469 -1.36 18.67 3.12
N ASN A 470 -2.25 18.10 3.94
CA ASN A 470 -3.69 18.04 3.69
C ASN A 470 -4.49 19.05 4.56
N ILE A 471 -3.80 19.85 5.35
CA ILE A 471 -4.41 21.00 6.03
C ILE A 471 -4.43 22.11 4.98
N GLY A 472 -5.54 22.22 4.24
CA GLY A 472 -5.68 23.21 3.17
C GLY A 472 -5.26 24.60 3.63
N LEU A 473 -4.52 25.32 2.80
CA LEU A 473 -4.02 26.70 2.98
C LEU A 473 -5.13 27.76 3.24
N SER A 474 -6.36 27.33 3.47
CA SER A 474 -7.53 28.20 3.67
C SER A 474 -7.90 28.48 5.14
N SER A 475 -7.02 28.17 6.11
CA SER A 475 -7.18 28.81 7.43
C SER A 475 -6.57 30.21 7.39
N SER A 476 -7.19 31.10 6.63
CA SER A 476 -7.02 32.55 6.75
C SER A 476 -7.53 32.95 8.13
N GLY A 477 -6.62 33.16 9.04
CA GLY A 477 -6.96 33.72 10.34
C GLY A 477 -5.93 33.33 11.41
N TYR A 478 -4.97 34.25 11.63
CA TYR A 478 -4.00 34.27 12.71
C TYR A 478 -2.78 33.34 12.62
N GLY A 479 -1.96 33.56 11.61
CA GLY A 479 -0.55 33.21 11.64
C GLY A 479 0.27 34.27 12.32
N TYR A 480 0.50 34.20 13.64
CA TYR A 480 1.59 34.95 14.29
C TYR A 480 2.90 34.24 13.98
N GLY A 481 3.57 34.72 12.93
CA GLY A 481 4.96 34.39 12.64
C GLY A 481 5.89 35.13 13.59
N TYR A 482 6.31 34.51 14.67
CA TYR A 482 7.50 34.95 15.41
C TYR A 482 8.75 34.36 14.74
N GLY A 483 9.27 35.11 13.76
CA GLY A 483 10.62 34.93 13.26
C GLY A 483 11.60 35.63 14.21
N TYR A 484 12.25 34.90 15.11
CA TYR A 484 13.45 35.38 15.77
C TYR A 484 14.63 35.28 14.82
N GLY A 485 14.88 36.37 14.10
CA GLY A 485 16.14 36.62 13.40
C GLY A 485 17.16 37.16 14.39
N TYR A 486 18.10 36.35 14.84
CA TYR A 486 19.34 36.86 15.45
C TYR A 486 20.30 37.26 14.31
N GLY A 487 20.27 38.55 13.99
CA GLY A 487 21.32 39.21 13.22
C GLY A 487 22.27 39.91 14.19
N GLY A 488 23.36 39.27 14.53
CA GLY A 488 24.48 39.88 15.24
C GLY A 488 25.44 40.49 14.23
N GLN A 489 25.37 41.82 14.02
CA GLN A 489 26.47 42.62 13.46
C GLN A 489 27.53 42.78 14.51
N TYR A 490 28.77 42.36 14.21
CA TYR A 490 29.96 42.89 14.83
C TYR A 490 30.67 43.77 13.77
N ALA A 491 30.67 45.07 14.05
CA ALA A 491 31.61 46.04 13.44
C ALA A 491 32.63 46.40 14.54
N GLU A 492 33.86 46.49 14.07
CA GLU A 492 35.15 46.89 14.70
C GLU A 492 35.91 45.85 15.50
#